data_ab495055aabb2101d0659b36f43278e7
#
_entry.id   ab495055aabb2101d0659b36f43278e7
#
_cell.length_a   1.000
_cell.length_b   1.000
_cell.length_c   1.000
_cell.angle_alpha   90.00
_cell.angle_beta   90.00
_cell.angle_gamma   90.00
#
_symmetry.space_group_name_H-M   'P 1'
#
loop_
_entity.id
_entity.type
_entity.pdbx_description
1 polymer ?
#
loop_
_entity_poly.entity_id
_entity_poly.type
_entity_poly.pdbx_seq_one_letter_code
_entity_poly.pdbx_strand_id
1 'polypeptide(L)'
;MLVGRRTVYNDITSPEKLAQVNPENIQLGNDFLEYLSSIDRAKSTIYQYNANLNVFWCWNMEFNKNKFYVKITKREFAKFQNHAKNVYGWSPKRIRTVKATLSSLGKYIENILDDEFEGFRSIVSSIESPADNPVREKSVFSEQELKELLNKLEHDGEYMYACMLALAMNSGRRKTELAEFKVAYFEDKNLICGGAMYKTPEKMRTKGRGSNGKMLDVYVLAKGFTHYLNIWMKERERLGIESQWLFPKVQCHNADCTEHISTSAMDYAASVFTKMLGQPFYWHSMRHFFTTKLVESNIPDSVIQAVIGWDSVEMVKVYSDVTPEAQFEKYFGGEDGIKKVEQGSLTRL
;
A
#
# COMPACT_ATOMS: atom_id res chain seq x y z
N MET A 1 -20.96 -13.74 8.57
CA MET A 1 -21.07 -12.29 8.32
C MET A 1 -19.65 -11.72 8.26
N LEU A 2 -19.17 -11.35 7.06
CA LEU A 2 -17.91 -10.64 6.92
C LEU A 2 -18.10 -9.25 7.51
N VAL A 3 -17.48 -8.98 8.65
CA VAL A 3 -17.48 -7.66 9.28
C VAL A 3 -16.73 -6.73 8.35
N GLY A 4 -17.47 -5.93 7.57
CA GLY A 4 -16.92 -4.83 6.81
C GLY A 4 -16.07 -3.95 7.73
N ARG A 5 -15.00 -3.34 7.22
CA ARG A 5 -14.20 -2.36 7.97
C ARG A 5 -15.15 -1.34 8.58
N ARG A 6 -15.41 -1.46 9.88
CA ARG A 6 -16.06 -0.39 10.64
C ARG A 6 -15.17 0.84 10.49
N THR A 7 -15.65 1.82 9.80
CA THR A 7 -15.04 3.15 9.82
C THR A 7 -15.33 3.74 11.19
N VAL A 8 -14.45 3.49 12.15
CA VAL A 8 -14.50 3.96 13.55
C VAL A 8 -14.60 5.50 13.65
N TYR A 9 -14.52 6.19 12.53
CA TYR A 9 -14.55 7.64 12.43
C TYR A 9 -15.93 8.25 12.69
N ASN A 10 -17.00 7.59 12.26
CA ASN A 10 -18.36 8.16 12.37
C ASN A 10 -18.87 8.27 13.82
N ASP A 11 -18.31 7.46 14.73
CA ASP A 11 -18.71 7.48 16.14
C ASP A 11 -17.91 8.51 16.96
N ILE A 12 -16.72 8.91 16.48
CA ILE A 12 -15.82 9.84 17.20
C ILE A 12 -15.98 11.27 16.70
N THR A 13 -16.15 11.45 15.38
CA THR A 13 -16.24 12.75 14.74
C THR A 13 -17.60 12.93 14.06
N SER A 14 -18.20 14.10 14.23
CA SER A 14 -19.36 14.53 13.45
C SER A 14 -19.24 16.03 13.13
N PRO A 15 -19.98 16.55 12.15
CA PRO A 15 -20.03 17.98 11.87
C PRO A 15 -20.40 18.80 13.11
N GLU A 16 -21.34 18.31 13.92
CA GLU A 16 -21.84 18.95 15.13
C GLU A 16 -20.75 19.01 16.23
N LYS A 17 -19.95 17.95 16.36
CA LYS A 17 -18.82 17.91 17.31
C LYS A 17 -17.70 18.84 16.83
N LEU A 18 -17.38 18.83 15.55
CA LEU A 18 -16.34 19.68 14.98
C LEU A 18 -16.69 21.17 15.10
N ALA A 19 -17.96 21.53 14.99
CA ALA A 19 -18.43 22.90 15.20
C ALA A 19 -18.23 23.42 16.66
N GLN A 20 -18.05 22.50 17.63
CA GLN A 20 -17.82 22.85 19.04
C GLN A 20 -16.32 22.86 19.41
N VAL A 21 -15.45 22.42 18.51
CA VAL A 21 -13.99 22.43 18.74
C VAL A 21 -13.50 23.87 18.83
N ASN A 22 -12.52 24.10 19.73
CA ASN A 22 -11.84 25.38 19.86
C ASN A 22 -11.42 25.92 18.47
N PRO A 23 -11.92 27.11 18.06
CA PRO A 23 -11.61 27.71 16.75
C PRO A 23 -10.10 27.84 16.49
N GLU A 24 -9.28 28.13 17.52
CA GLU A 24 -7.82 28.21 17.40
C GLU A 24 -7.21 26.88 16.94
N ASN A 25 -7.74 25.73 17.40
CA ASN A 25 -7.28 24.41 16.95
C ASN A 25 -7.67 24.13 15.51
N ILE A 26 -8.85 24.53 15.10
CA ILE A 26 -9.31 24.36 13.70
C ILE A 26 -8.44 25.21 12.78
N GLN A 27 -8.20 26.48 13.13
CA GLN A 27 -7.33 27.36 12.36
C GLN A 27 -5.92 26.81 12.25
N LEU A 28 -5.30 26.46 13.38
CA LEU A 28 -3.96 25.85 13.42
C LEU A 28 -3.86 24.59 12.57
N GLY A 29 -4.91 23.75 12.60
CA GLY A 29 -4.99 22.55 11.77
C GLY A 29 -5.04 22.88 10.28
N ASN A 30 -5.81 23.86 9.88
CA ASN A 30 -5.93 24.31 8.49
C ASN A 30 -4.60 24.89 7.98
N ASP A 31 -3.96 25.77 8.73
CA ASP A 31 -2.67 26.36 8.39
C ASP A 31 -1.58 25.29 8.21
N PHE A 32 -1.57 24.29 9.10
CA PHE A 32 -0.68 23.15 8.97
C PHE A 32 -0.94 22.31 7.71
N LEU A 33 -2.21 22.06 7.35
CA LEU A 33 -2.55 21.30 6.15
C LEU A 33 -2.21 22.09 4.88
N GLU A 34 -2.36 23.41 4.89
CA GLU A 34 -1.93 24.29 3.81
C GLU A 34 -0.42 24.28 3.66
N TYR A 35 0.33 24.40 4.75
CA TYR A 35 1.80 24.22 4.75
C TYR A 35 2.21 22.87 4.16
N LEU A 36 1.54 21.76 4.52
CA LEU A 36 1.83 20.46 3.94
C LEU A 36 1.57 20.42 2.43
N SER A 37 0.59 21.14 1.95
CA SER A 37 0.32 21.30 0.52
C SER A 37 1.42 22.10 -0.18
N SER A 38 1.93 23.17 0.45
CA SER A 38 3.00 24.01 -0.12
C SER A 38 4.33 23.27 -0.26
N ILE A 39 4.57 22.22 0.53
CA ILE A 39 5.76 21.34 0.44
C ILE A 39 5.50 20.04 -0.32
N ASP A 40 4.50 20.03 -1.21
CA ASP A 40 4.17 18.90 -2.10
C ASP A 40 3.89 17.57 -1.38
N ARG A 41 3.26 17.61 -0.20
CA ARG A 41 2.78 16.36 0.41
C ARG A 41 1.65 15.75 -0.41
N ALA A 42 1.66 14.43 -0.53
CA ALA A 42 0.62 13.72 -1.27
C ALA A 42 -0.79 14.04 -0.70
N LYS A 43 -1.76 14.30 -1.58
CA LYS A 43 -3.15 14.61 -1.22
C LYS A 43 -3.74 13.58 -0.24
N SER A 44 -3.43 12.29 -0.43
CA SER A 44 -3.86 11.22 0.48
C SER A 44 -3.28 11.34 1.89
N THR A 45 -2.05 11.86 2.02
CA THR A 45 -1.42 12.13 3.32
C THR A 45 -2.09 13.31 4.01
N ILE A 46 -2.36 14.41 3.28
CA ILE A 46 -3.06 15.59 3.80
C ILE A 46 -4.46 15.19 4.28
N TYR A 47 -5.21 14.44 3.46
CA TYR A 47 -6.52 13.90 3.85
C TYR A 47 -6.45 13.06 5.14
N GLN A 48 -5.47 12.15 5.24
CA GLN A 48 -5.28 11.31 6.43
C GLN A 48 -4.91 12.16 7.66
N TYR A 49 -4.09 13.20 7.49
CA TYR A 49 -3.73 14.10 8.58
C TYR A 49 -4.94 14.89 9.07
N ASN A 50 -5.73 15.44 8.15
CA ASN A 50 -6.98 16.11 8.51
C ASN A 50 -7.91 15.19 9.33
N ALA A 51 -8.15 13.96 8.86
CA ALA A 51 -8.96 12.99 9.58
C ALA A 51 -8.40 12.65 10.98
N ASN A 52 -7.09 12.58 11.13
CA ASN A 52 -6.44 12.33 12.41
C ASN A 52 -6.55 13.53 13.36
N LEU A 53 -6.40 14.74 12.85
CA LEU A 53 -6.58 15.97 13.61
C LEU A 53 -8.03 16.07 14.11
N ASN A 54 -9.01 15.87 13.25
CA ASN A 54 -10.42 15.92 13.61
C ASN A 54 -10.77 14.96 14.75
N VAL A 55 -10.23 13.73 14.71
CA VAL A 55 -10.40 12.77 15.79
C VAL A 55 -9.79 13.27 17.10
N PHE A 56 -8.59 13.83 17.04
CA PHE A 56 -7.93 14.37 18.24
C PHE A 56 -8.66 15.61 18.77
N TRP A 57 -9.12 16.49 17.89
CA TRP A 57 -9.89 17.69 18.27
C TRP A 57 -11.19 17.35 18.98
N CYS A 58 -11.95 16.38 18.46
CA CYS A 58 -13.17 15.90 19.11
C CYS A 58 -12.88 15.29 20.49
N TRP A 59 -11.85 14.47 20.62
CA TRP A 59 -11.42 13.95 21.92
C TRP A 59 -11.02 15.08 22.88
N ASN A 60 -10.25 16.04 22.41
CA ASN A 60 -9.80 17.16 23.22
C ASN A 60 -10.98 18.04 23.69
N MET A 61 -11.95 18.23 22.83
CA MET A 61 -13.19 18.96 23.15
C MET A 61 -13.99 18.21 24.22
N GLU A 62 -14.23 16.91 24.04
CA GLU A 62 -15.09 16.13 24.95
C GLU A 62 -14.41 15.79 26.29
N PHE A 63 -13.10 15.48 26.29
CA PHE A 63 -12.42 14.89 27.45
C PHE A 63 -11.27 15.70 28.01
N ASN A 64 -10.88 16.83 27.36
CA ASN A 64 -9.72 17.62 27.76
C ASN A 64 -10.01 19.14 27.82
N LYS A 65 -11.26 19.53 28.09
CA LYS A 65 -11.69 20.92 28.26
C LYS A 65 -11.48 21.81 27.02
N ASN A 66 -11.47 21.20 25.83
CA ASN A 66 -11.32 21.91 24.55
C ASN A 66 -10.10 22.88 24.53
N LYS A 67 -8.98 22.43 25.09
CA LYS A 67 -7.76 23.22 25.22
C LYS A 67 -7.15 23.55 23.86
N PHE A 68 -6.53 24.72 23.76
CA PHE A 68 -5.67 25.02 22.63
C PHE A 68 -4.45 24.08 22.62
N TYR A 69 -4.06 23.60 21.44
CA TYR A 69 -3.06 22.55 21.26
C TYR A 69 -1.73 22.85 21.96
N VAL A 70 -1.25 24.10 21.85
CA VAL A 70 0.03 24.53 22.47
C VAL A 70 0.03 24.46 24.01
N LYS A 71 -1.17 24.46 24.63
CA LYS A 71 -1.36 24.38 26.08
C LYS A 71 -1.56 22.93 26.58
N ILE A 72 -1.55 21.94 25.70
CA ILE A 72 -1.76 20.53 26.05
C ILE A 72 -0.45 19.96 26.60
N THR A 73 -0.52 19.34 27.75
CA THR A 73 0.65 18.76 28.46
C THR A 73 0.93 17.32 28.03
N LYS A 74 2.16 16.82 28.29
CA LYS A 74 2.51 15.41 28.09
C LYS A 74 1.54 14.44 28.79
N ARG A 75 1.10 14.79 29.99
CA ARG A 75 0.13 13.99 30.76
C ARG A 75 -1.22 13.89 30.05
N GLU A 76 -1.68 14.94 29.40
CA GLU A 76 -2.94 14.94 28.67
C GLU A 76 -2.84 14.17 27.35
N PHE A 77 -1.71 14.24 26.64
CA PHE A 77 -1.46 13.35 25.51
C PHE A 77 -1.40 11.88 25.92
N ALA A 78 -0.80 11.57 27.07
CA ALA A 78 -0.81 10.20 27.60
C ALA A 78 -2.24 9.72 27.94
N LYS A 79 -3.11 10.61 28.45
CA LYS A 79 -4.54 10.32 28.63
C LYS A 79 -5.26 10.06 27.30
N PHE A 80 -4.97 10.84 26.25
CA PHE A 80 -5.49 10.55 24.91
C PHE A 80 -5.07 9.16 24.43
N GLN A 81 -3.78 8.81 24.55
CA GLN A 81 -3.27 7.50 24.16
C GLN A 81 -3.97 6.35 24.92
N ASN A 82 -4.15 6.53 26.22
CA ASN A 82 -4.87 5.56 27.06
C ASN A 82 -6.35 5.43 26.63
N HIS A 83 -7.02 6.54 26.37
CA HIS A 83 -8.40 6.56 25.89
C HIS A 83 -8.53 5.89 24.52
N ALA A 84 -7.62 6.20 23.59
CA ALA A 84 -7.58 5.60 22.26
C ALA A 84 -7.41 4.07 22.32
N LYS A 85 -6.57 3.58 23.25
CA LYS A 85 -6.33 2.15 23.44
C LYS A 85 -7.53 1.44 24.10
N ASN A 86 -8.03 1.98 25.22
CA ASN A 86 -8.90 1.25 26.13
C ASN A 86 -10.39 1.57 25.92
N VAL A 87 -10.73 2.74 25.37
CA VAL A 87 -12.11 3.15 25.09
C VAL A 87 -12.44 2.98 23.62
N TYR A 88 -11.59 3.51 22.72
CA TYR A 88 -11.78 3.37 21.27
C TYR A 88 -11.35 2.00 20.74
N GLY A 89 -10.61 1.20 21.50
CA GLY A 89 -10.14 -0.12 21.09
C GLY A 89 -9.12 -0.07 19.93
N TRP A 90 -8.35 1.01 19.81
CA TRP A 90 -7.43 1.17 18.69
C TRP A 90 -6.20 0.25 18.80
N SER A 91 -5.79 -0.28 17.65
CA SER A 91 -4.53 -1.01 17.56
C SER A 91 -3.33 -0.08 17.82
N PRO A 92 -2.19 -0.62 18.32
CA PRO A 92 -0.94 0.14 18.48
C PRO A 92 -0.53 0.90 17.22
N LYS A 93 -0.69 0.29 16.05
CA LYS A 93 -0.40 0.89 14.74
C LYS A 93 -1.29 2.12 14.47
N ARG A 94 -2.59 2.07 14.79
CA ARG A 94 -3.50 3.21 14.64
C ARG A 94 -3.11 4.37 15.56
N ILE A 95 -2.79 4.06 16.81
CA ILE A 95 -2.33 5.06 17.79
C ILE A 95 -1.06 5.75 17.28
N ARG A 96 -0.06 4.99 16.81
CA ARG A 96 1.18 5.56 16.23
C ARG A 96 0.90 6.46 15.03
N THR A 97 -0.05 6.10 14.18
CA THR A 97 -0.42 6.91 13.00
C THR A 97 -0.98 8.27 13.42
N VAL A 98 -1.85 8.33 14.42
CA VAL A 98 -2.38 9.60 14.93
C VAL A 98 -1.29 10.40 15.65
N LYS A 99 -0.48 9.75 16.48
CA LYS A 99 0.68 10.40 17.13
C LYS A 99 1.67 10.99 16.12
N ALA A 100 1.93 10.31 15.01
CA ALA A 100 2.79 10.84 13.96
C ALA A 100 2.23 12.13 13.34
N THR A 101 0.90 12.21 13.14
CA THR A 101 0.24 13.44 12.70
C THR A 101 0.42 14.56 13.72
N LEU A 102 0.11 14.30 14.99
CA LEU A 102 0.23 15.27 16.07
C LEU A 102 1.69 15.70 16.30
N SER A 103 2.64 14.80 16.19
CA SER A 103 4.07 15.12 16.25
C SER A 103 4.50 16.00 15.07
N SER A 104 3.95 15.76 13.88
CA SER A 104 4.21 16.59 12.69
C SER A 104 3.62 18.00 12.84
N LEU A 105 2.41 18.12 13.40
CA LEU A 105 1.83 19.41 13.77
C LEU A 105 2.70 20.13 14.82
N GLY A 106 3.13 19.42 15.87
CA GLY A 106 4.01 20.00 16.88
C GLY A 106 5.34 20.51 16.31
N LYS A 107 5.92 19.81 15.35
CA LYS A 107 7.13 20.28 14.64
C LYS A 107 6.85 21.49 13.73
N TYR A 108 5.67 21.56 13.14
CA TYR A 108 5.26 22.74 12.37
C TYR A 108 5.19 23.98 13.28
N ILE A 109 4.59 23.85 14.46
CA ILE A 109 4.54 24.96 15.43
C ILE A 109 5.95 25.34 15.89
N GLU A 110 6.77 24.34 16.25
CA GLU A 110 8.13 24.55 16.76
C GLU A 110 9.10 25.20 15.76
N ASN A 111 8.91 24.98 14.45
CA ASN A 111 9.86 25.41 13.41
C ASN A 111 9.35 26.49 12.47
N ILE A 112 8.03 26.70 12.38
CA ILE A 112 7.42 27.65 11.44
C ILE A 112 6.66 28.75 12.18
N LEU A 113 6.12 28.47 13.37
CA LEU A 113 5.38 29.43 14.20
C LEU A 113 6.15 29.73 15.50
N ASP A 114 7.50 29.65 15.46
CA ASP A 114 8.35 29.84 16.63
C ASP A 114 8.34 31.28 17.14
N ASP A 115 8.08 32.26 16.28
CA ASP A 115 7.88 33.66 16.62
C ASP A 115 6.53 33.93 17.30
N GLU A 116 5.49 33.15 16.97
CA GLU A 116 4.15 33.25 17.56
C GLU A 116 4.06 32.49 18.89
N PHE A 117 4.71 31.32 18.98
CA PHE A 117 4.66 30.41 20.13
C PHE A 117 6.06 30.21 20.74
N GLU A 118 6.66 31.30 21.17
CA GLU A 118 8.01 31.31 21.76
C GLU A 118 8.16 30.24 22.87
N GLY A 119 9.21 29.45 22.78
CA GLY A 119 9.51 28.38 23.74
C GLY A 119 8.64 27.13 23.64
N PHE A 120 7.71 27.03 22.67
CA PHE A 120 6.98 25.78 22.42
C PHE A 120 7.93 24.65 22.03
N ARG A 121 7.66 23.44 22.54
CA ARG A 121 8.40 22.21 22.17
C ARG A 121 7.41 21.10 21.84
N SER A 122 7.65 20.41 20.74
CA SER A 122 6.85 19.25 20.35
C SER A 122 7.05 18.10 21.34
N ILE A 123 6.02 17.79 22.11
CA ILE A 123 6.07 16.85 23.23
C ILE A 123 5.58 15.44 22.88
N VAL A 124 4.87 15.28 21.75
CA VAL A 124 4.20 14.00 21.40
C VAL A 124 5.20 12.88 21.13
N SER A 125 6.35 13.21 20.52
CA SER A 125 7.40 12.24 20.20
C SER A 125 8.06 11.65 21.46
N SER A 126 8.05 12.37 22.59
CA SER A 126 8.62 11.91 23.85
C SER A 126 7.72 10.96 24.65
N ILE A 127 6.50 10.71 24.17
CA ILE A 127 5.57 9.76 24.79
C ILE A 127 5.75 8.41 24.12
N GLU A 128 6.08 7.38 24.89
CA GLU A 128 6.24 6.03 24.38
C GLU A 128 4.91 5.51 23.77
N SER A 129 5.01 4.81 22.65
CA SER A 129 3.84 4.22 22.01
C SER A 129 3.62 2.79 22.50
N PRO A 130 2.36 2.28 22.49
CA PRO A 130 2.11 0.90 22.84
C PRO A 130 2.95 -0.07 22.00
N ALA A 131 3.36 -1.20 22.59
CA ALA A 131 4.08 -2.26 21.89
C ALA A 131 3.28 -2.74 20.67
N ASP A 132 3.98 -3.07 19.60
CA ASP A 132 3.37 -3.57 18.35
C ASP A 132 3.30 -5.09 18.43
N ASN A 133 2.15 -5.59 18.82
CA ASN A 133 1.88 -7.00 18.68
C ASN A 133 1.23 -7.21 17.31
N PRO A 134 1.73 -8.11 16.46
CA PRO A 134 1.11 -8.40 15.18
C PRO A 134 -0.32 -8.90 15.42
N VAL A 135 -1.30 -8.11 15.02
CA VAL A 135 -2.73 -8.36 15.29
C VAL A 135 -3.37 -9.19 14.15
N ARG A 136 -2.67 -9.41 13.05
CA ARG A 136 -3.19 -10.15 11.90
C ARG A 136 -2.16 -11.16 11.43
N GLU A 137 -2.59 -12.39 11.29
CA GLU A 137 -1.92 -13.34 10.41
C GLU A 137 -1.94 -12.76 8.99
N LYS A 138 -0.79 -12.79 8.33
CA LYS A 138 -0.71 -12.43 6.92
C LYS A 138 -1.49 -13.48 6.13
N SER A 139 -2.36 -13.04 5.20
CA SER A 139 -2.92 -13.96 4.22
C SER A 139 -1.79 -14.37 3.28
N VAL A 140 -1.24 -15.55 3.49
CA VAL A 140 -0.24 -16.17 2.61
C VAL A 140 -1.01 -17.12 1.70
N PHE A 141 -0.89 -16.90 0.39
CA PHE A 141 -1.52 -17.77 -0.61
C PHE A 141 -0.46 -18.68 -1.21
N SER A 142 -0.76 -19.95 -1.33
CA SER A 142 0.05 -20.88 -2.09
C SER A 142 -0.09 -20.61 -3.60
N GLU A 143 0.91 -21.01 -4.38
CA GLU A 143 0.85 -20.92 -5.84
C GLU A 143 -0.33 -21.72 -6.41
N GLN A 144 -0.66 -22.84 -5.77
CA GLN A 144 -1.76 -23.71 -6.17
C GLN A 144 -3.12 -23.02 -6.00
N GLU A 145 -3.40 -22.40 -4.83
CA GLU A 145 -4.64 -21.68 -4.59
C GLU A 145 -4.86 -20.52 -5.59
N LEU A 146 -3.79 -19.81 -5.92
CA LEU A 146 -3.87 -18.71 -6.89
C LEU A 146 -4.06 -19.22 -8.32
N LYS A 147 -3.48 -20.37 -8.71
CA LYS A 147 -3.73 -21.01 -10.00
C LYS A 147 -5.17 -21.51 -10.11
N GLU A 148 -5.70 -22.10 -9.07
CA GLU A 148 -7.11 -22.53 -9.02
C GLU A 148 -8.08 -21.34 -9.15
N LEU A 149 -7.77 -20.22 -8.48
CA LEU A 149 -8.54 -18.98 -8.62
C LEU A 149 -8.46 -18.46 -10.06
N LEU A 150 -7.29 -18.43 -10.69
CA LEU A 150 -7.12 -18.00 -12.07
C LEU A 150 -7.93 -18.88 -13.05
N ASN A 151 -7.84 -20.20 -12.90
CA ASN A 151 -8.61 -21.16 -13.74
C ASN A 151 -10.11 -20.96 -13.56
N LYS A 152 -10.57 -20.70 -12.35
CA LYS A 152 -11.98 -20.44 -12.07
C LYS A 152 -12.45 -19.13 -12.69
N LEU A 153 -11.66 -18.05 -12.57
CA LEU A 153 -11.96 -16.76 -13.20
C LEU A 153 -12.06 -16.88 -14.74
N GLU A 154 -11.13 -17.65 -15.34
CA GLU A 154 -11.13 -17.91 -16.78
C GLU A 154 -12.37 -18.71 -17.19
N HIS A 155 -12.70 -19.79 -16.46
CA HIS A 155 -13.88 -20.61 -16.68
C HIS A 155 -15.20 -19.80 -16.58
N ASP A 156 -15.27 -18.91 -15.61
CA ASP A 156 -16.46 -18.09 -15.34
C ASP A 156 -16.55 -16.88 -16.31
N GLY A 157 -15.58 -16.70 -17.22
CA GLY A 157 -15.56 -15.60 -18.20
C GLY A 157 -15.10 -14.25 -17.60
N GLU A 158 -14.56 -14.24 -16.39
CA GLU A 158 -14.09 -13.05 -15.68
C GLU A 158 -12.65 -12.68 -16.12
N TYR A 159 -12.45 -12.52 -17.44
CA TYR A 159 -11.12 -12.39 -18.06
C TYR A 159 -10.34 -11.16 -17.58
N MET A 160 -11.01 -10.03 -17.33
CA MET A 160 -10.38 -8.85 -16.79
C MET A 160 -9.80 -9.11 -15.38
N TYR A 161 -10.57 -9.79 -14.54
CA TYR A 161 -10.13 -10.13 -13.18
C TYR A 161 -9.00 -11.16 -13.20
N ALA A 162 -9.04 -12.15 -14.11
CA ALA A 162 -7.96 -13.10 -14.31
C ALA A 162 -6.67 -12.39 -14.74
N CYS A 163 -6.75 -11.46 -15.69
CA CYS A 163 -5.62 -10.65 -16.14
C CYS A 163 -5.07 -9.75 -15.01
N MET A 164 -5.95 -9.11 -14.22
CA MET A 164 -5.54 -8.29 -13.07
C MET A 164 -4.79 -9.11 -12.01
N LEU A 165 -5.30 -10.30 -11.68
CA LEU A 165 -4.65 -11.19 -10.71
C LEU A 165 -3.32 -11.69 -11.23
N ALA A 166 -3.26 -12.15 -12.48
CA ALA A 166 -2.03 -12.62 -13.11
C ALA A 166 -0.96 -11.52 -13.19
N LEU A 167 -1.35 -10.28 -13.53
CA LEU A 167 -0.46 -9.12 -13.52
C LEU A 167 0.12 -8.87 -12.11
N ALA A 168 -0.74 -8.90 -11.08
CA ALA A 168 -0.31 -8.68 -9.70
C ALA A 168 0.66 -9.78 -9.21
N MET A 169 0.38 -11.05 -9.54
CA MET A 169 1.23 -12.21 -9.21
C MET A 169 2.60 -12.18 -9.88
N ASN A 170 2.71 -11.56 -11.05
CA ASN A 170 3.91 -11.58 -11.88
C ASN A 170 4.67 -10.23 -11.93
N SER A 171 4.20 -9.22 -11.20
CA SER A 171 4.84 -7.91 -11.12
C SER A 171 5.08 -7.42 -9.69
N GLY A 172 4.36 -7.94 -8.71
CA GLY A 172 4.43 -7.50 -7.33
C GLY A 172 4.08 -6.01 -7.14
N ARG A 173 3.34 -5.40 -8.08
CA ARG A 173 3.00 -3.97 -8.03
C ARG A 173 1.91 -3.66 -7.00
N ARG A 174 1.90 -2.41 -6.53
CA ARG A 174 0.83 -1.93 -5.63
C ARG A 174 -0.48 -1.77 -6.39
N LYS A 175 -1.60 -1.85 -5.69
CA LYS A 175 -2.95 -1.70 -6.26
C LYS A 175 -3.08 -0.48 -7.19
N THR A 176 -2.60 0.68 -6.78
CA THR A 176 -2.65 1.91 -7.59
C THR A 176 -1.78 1.84 -8.84
N GLU A 177 -0.61 1.19 -8.74
CA GLU A 177 0.29 0.98 -9.87
C GLU A 177 -0.30 -0.03 -10.87
N LEU A 178 -1.00 -1.09 -10.39
CA LEU A 178 -1.69 -2.06 -11.26
C LEU A 178 -2.78 -1.42 -12.12
N ALA A 179 -3.45 -0.39 -11.61
CA ALA A 179 -4.49 0.31 -12.34
C ALA A 179 -3.95 1.15 -13.53
N GLU A 180 -2.69 1.57 -13.45
CA GLU A 180 -2.05 2.50 -14.38
C GLU A 180 -1.29 1.81 -15.52
N PHE A 181 -1.43 0.48 -15.70
CA PHE A 181 -0.82 -0.20 -16.84
C PHE A 181 -1.54 0.11 -18.14
N LYS A 182 -0.76 0.33 -19.20
CA LYS A 182 -1.25 0.54 -20.56
C LYS A 182 -1.07 -0.72 -21.40
N VAL A 183 -1.96 -0.90 -22.38
CA VAL A 183 -1.87 -2.01 -23.34
C VAL A 183 -0.53 -2.04 -24.07
N ALA A 184 -0.04 -0.87 -24.51
CA ALA A 184 1.22 -0.73 -25.21
C ALA A 184 2.47 -1.20 -24.42
N TYR A 185 2.35 -1.36 -23.09
CA TYR A 185 3.48 -1.85 -22.29
C TYR A 185 3.79 -3.34 -22.55
N PHE A 186 2.85 -4.07 -23.14
CA PHE A 186 2.94 -5.51 -23.35
C PHE A 186 3.11 -5.89 -24.84
N GLU A 187 3.56 -4.97 -25.66
CA GLU A 187 3.99 -5.26 -27.02
C GLU A 187 5.32 -6.05 -27.02
N ASP A 188 5.52 -6.89 -28.02
CA ASP A 188 6.69 -7.78 -28.14
C ASP A 188 8.02 -7.03 -28.09
N LYS A 189 8.06 -5.80 -28.61
CA LYS A 189 9.26 -4.93 -28.54
C LYS A 189 9.72 -4.56 -27.11
N ASN A 190 8.84 -4.75 -26.11
CA ASN A 190 9.10 -4.49 -24.71
C ASN A 190 9.52 -5.76 -23.94
N LEU A 191 9.58 -6.91 -24.61
CA LEU A 191 10.15 -8.12 -24.05
C LEU A 191 11.66 -8.02 -23.96
N ILE A 192 12.18 -8.39 -22.79
CA ILE A 192 13.62 -8.44 -22.49
C ILE A 192 14.01 -9.82 -21.96
N CYS A 193 15.30 -10.05 -21.75
CA CYS A 193 15.84 -11.31 -21.21
C CYS A 193 15.34 -12.52 -22.00
N GLY A 194 15.42 -12.48 -23.34
CA GLY A 194 14.99 -13.59 -24.19
C GLY A 194 13.49 -13.90 -24.12
N GLY A 195 12.65 -12.89 -23.87
CA GLY A 195 11.19 -13.04 -23.74
C GLY A 195 10.70 -13.41 -22.34
N ALA A 196 11.59 -13.42 -21.34
CA ALA A 196 11.23 -13.82 -19.97
C ALA A 196 10.39 -12.77 -19.22
N MET A 197 10.54 -11.48 -19.57
CA MET A 197 9.81 -10.42 -18.90
C MET A 197 9.54 -9.22 -19.82
N TYR A 198 8.45 -8.52 -19.54
CA TYR A 198 8.19 -7.20 -20.08
C TYR A 198 8.87 -6.14 -19.22
N LYS A 199 9.46 -5.13 -19.87
CA LYS A 199 9.88 -3.88 -19.25
C LYS A 199 9.03 -2.75 -19.80
N THR A 200 8.46 -1.89 -18.94
CA THR A 200 7.68 -0.75 -19.42
C THR A 200 8.55 0.21 -20.27
N PRO A 201 8.05 0.70 -21.41
CA PRO A 201 8.82 1.60 -22.29
C PRO A 201 9.06 2.97 -21.66
N GLU A 202 8.25 3.33 -20.69
CA GLU A 202 8.38 4.55 -19.89
C GLU A 202 8.35 4.23 -18.40
N LYS A 203 8.95 5.11 -17.60
CA LYS A 203 8.92 4.96 -16.15
C LYS A 203 7.50 5.20 -15.63
N MET A 204 7.04 4.31 -14.76
CA MET A 204 5.76 4.46 -14.09
C MET A 204 5.93 5.23 -12.77
N ARG A 205 4.92 6.07 -12.47
CA ARG A 205 4.85 6.75 -11.18
C ARG A 205 4.58 5.76 -10.06
N THR A 206 5.42 5.81 -9.04
CA THR A 206 5.22 5.02 -7.82
C THR A 206 5.01 5.94 -6.62
N LYS A 207 4.85 5.37 -5.43
CA LYS A 207 4.70 6.14 -4.20
C LYS A 207 5.91 7.05 -3.98
N GLY A 208 5.68 8.36 -3.75
CA GLY A 208 6.73 9.34 -3.51
C GLY A 208 6.13 10.73 -3.27
N ARG A 209 7.00 11.70 -2.93
CA ARG A 209 6.62 13.11 -2.78
C ARG A 209 6.64 13.83 -4.13
N GLY A 210 5.94 14.97 -4.18
CA GLY A 210 5.88 15.83 -5.35
C GLY A 210 4.92 15.33 -6.43
N SER A 211 4.73 16.13 -7.46
CA SER A 211 3.83 15.85 -8.58
C SER A 211 4.21 14.58 -9.34
N ASN A 212 5.50 14.31 -9.47
CA ASN A 212 6.02 13.16 -10.22
C ASN A 212 6.21 11.90 -9.36
N GLY A 213 6.21 12.01 -8.02
CA GLY A 213 6.53 10.88 -7.14
C GLY A 213 7.90 10.27 -7.45
N LYS A 214 8.09 8.98 -7.14
CA LYS A 214 9.24 8.21 -7.58
C LYS A 214 8.91 7.52 -8.90
N MET A 215 9.68 7.81 -9.96
CA MET A 215 9.51 7.23 -11.28
C MET A 215 10.44 6.03 -11.44
N LEU A 216 9.90 4.86 -11.76
CA LEU A 216 10.65 3.60 -11.89
C LEU A 216 10.32 2.86 -13.17
N ASP A 217 11.32 2.17 -13.71
CA ASP A 217 11.10 1.09 -14.67
C ASP A 217 10.30 -0.03 -13.97
N VAL A 218 9.35 -0.63 -14.66
CA VAL A 218 8.52 -1.69 -14.13
C VAL A 218 8.71 -2.96 -14.95
N TYR A 219 8.79 -4.07 -14.25
CA TYR A 219 9.03 -5.39 -14.84
C TYR A 219 7.87 -6.33 -14.52
N VAL A 220 7.49 -7.16 -15.50
CA VAL A 220 6.43 -8.17 -15.37
C VAL A 220 6.93 -9.49 -15.96
N LEU A 221 6.94 -10.57 -15.19
CA LEU A 221 7.29 -11.90 -15.69
C LEU A 221 6.28 -12.36 -16.74
N ALA A 222 6.75 -12.69 -17.94
CA ALA A 222 5.89 -12.99 -19.08
C ALA A 222 5.18 -14.34 -18.93
N LYS A 223 5.90 -15.39 -18.54
CA LYS A 223 5.42 -16.79 -18.53
C LYS A 223 4.10 -17.00 -17.78
N GLY A 224 3.94 -16.37 -16.61
CA GLY A 224 2.71 -16.52 -15.81
C GLY A 224 1.62 -15.50 -16.11
N PHE A 225 1.88 -14.56 -17.03
CA PHE A 225 0.99 -13.44 -17.33
C PHE A 225 0.43 -13.45 -18.74
N THR A 226 1.24 -13.79 -19.75
CA THR A 226 0.90 -13.58 -21.17
C THR A 226 -0.38 -14.33 -21.59
N HIS A 227 -0.65 -15.52 -21.04
CA HIS A 227 -1.89 -16.25 -21.32
C HIS A 227 -3.12 -15.41 -20.95
N TYR A 228 -3.17 -14.89 -19.73
CA TYR A 228 -4.31 -14.09 -19.21
C TYR A 228 -4.39 -12.72 -19.87
N LEU A 229 -3.26 -12.14 -20.27
CA LEU A 229 -3.25 -10.95 -21.12
C LEU A 229 -3.96 -11.21 -22.44
N ASN A 230 -3.60 -12.29 -23.15
CA ASN A 230 -4.13 -12.59 -24.48
C ASN A 230 -5.62 -12.87 -24.46
N ILE A 231 -6.14 -13.60 -23.47
CA ILE A 231 -7.61 -13.79 -23.37
C ILE A 231 -8.33 -12.50 -23.03
N TRP A 232 -7.78 -11.66 -22.16
CA TRP A 232 -8.34 -10.35 -21.88
C TRP A 232 -8.29 -9.44 -23.12
N MET A 233 -7.23 -9.44 -23.89
CA MET A 233 -7.14 -8.65 -25.12
C MET A 233 -8.18 -9.08 -26.17
N LYS A 234 -8.41 -10.39 -26.34
CA LYS A 234 -9.49 -10.90 -27.20
C LYS A 234 -10.88 -10.45 -26.71
N GLU A 235 -11.10 -10.47 -25.41
CA GLU A 235 -12.35 -10.03 -24.83
C GLU A 235 -12.55 -8.51 -25.00
N ARG A 236 -11.48 -7.71 -24.85
CA ARG A 236 -11.52 -6.27 -25.15
C ARG A 236 -11.92 -5.99 -26.59
N GLU A 237 -11.37 -6.74 -27.56
CA GLU A 237 -11.72 -6.65 -28.96
C GLU A 237 -13.21 -6.98 -29.17
N ARG A 238 -13.69 -8.08 -28.57
CA ARG A 238 -15.11 -8.49 -28.61
C ARG A 238 -16.05 -7.42 -28.04
N LEU A 239 -15.62 -6.71 -27.01
CA LEU A 239 -16.40 -5.66 -26.34
C LEU A 239 -16.21 -4.26 -26.97
N GLY A 240 -15.35 -4.12 -27.98
CA GLY A 240 -15.05 -2.83 -28.62
C GLY A 240 -14.33 -1.85 -27.68
N ILE A 241 -13.45 -2.35 -26.81
CA ILE A 241 -12.70 -1.52 -25.85
C ILE A 241 -11.40 -1.04 -26.50
N GLU A 242 -11.35 0.23 -26.87
CA GLU A 242 -10.19 0.88 -27.53
C GLU A 242 -9.30 1.68 -26.57
N SER A 243 -9.69 1.83 -25.31
CA SER A 243 -8.93 2.57 -24.30
C SER A 243 -7.46 2.13 -24.23
N GLN A 244 -6.55 3.10 -24.08
CA GLN A 244 -5.12 2.82 -23.89
C GLN A 244 -4.80 2.04 -22.60
N TRP A 245 -5.67 2.13 -21.60
CA TRP A 245 -5.47 1.47 -20.30
C TRP A 245 -5.75 -0.02 -20.39
N LEU A 246 -4.88 -0.83 -19.81
CA LEU A 246 -5.10 -2.28 -19.74
C LEU A 246 -6.42 -2.59 -19.02
N PHE A 247 -6.70 -1.87 -17.94
CA PHE A 247 -7.93 -1.95 -17.16
C PHE A 247 -8.64 -0.60 -17.21
N PRO A 248 -9.50 -0.35 -18.19
CA PRO A 248 -10.22 0.90 -18.27
C PRO A 248 -11.32 0.98 -17.21
N LYS A 249 -11.80 2.17 -16.93
CA LYS A 249 -13.05 2.37 -16.16
C LYS A 249 -14.21 1.75 -16.94
N VAL A 250 -15.14 1.11 -16.24
CA VAL A 250 -16.24 0.33 -16.85
C VAL A 250 -17.03 1.09 -17.94
N GLN A 251 -17.14 2.40 -17.84
CA GLN A 251 -17.86 3.25 -18.80
C GLN A 251 -16.94 3.89 -19.85
N CYS A 252 -15.68 3.48 -19.92
CA CYS A 252 -14.59 4.15 -20.62
C CYS A 252 -14.02 3.26 -21.71
N HIS A 253 -14.83 2.98 -22.72
CA HIS A 253 -14.45 2.04 -23.79
C HIS A 253 -13.72 2.73 -24.94
N ASN A 254 -13.98 4.02 -25.19
CA ASN A 254 -13.43 4.74 -26.34
C ASN A 254 -11.92 5.05 -26.18
N ALA A 255 -11.22 5.20 -27.29
CA ALA A 255 -9.79 5.53 -27.35
C ALA A 255 -9.45 6.83 -26.62
N ASP A 256 -10.35 7.82 -26.68
CA ASP A 256 -10.18 9.12 -26.02
C ASP A 256 -10.35 9.08 -24.49
N CYS A 257 -10.73 7.93 -23.96
CA CYS A 257 -10.92 7.82 -22.52
C CYS A 257 -9.61 7.79 -21.76
N THR A 258 -9.38 8.80 -20.95
CA THR A 258 -8.17 8.98 -20.14
C THR A 258 -8.25 8.32 -18.77
N GLU A 259 -9.39 7.69 -18.42
CA GLU A 259 -9.63 7.13 -17.10
C GLU A 259 -9.38 5.61 -17.05
N HIS A 260 -8.49 5.19 -16.17
CA HIS A 260 -8.30 3.79 -15.80
C HIS A 260 -9.27 3.35 -14.70
N ILE A 261 -9.28 2.06 -14.38
CA ILE A 261 -10.05 1.48 -13.29
C ILE A 261 -9.78 2.20 -11.97
N SER A 262 -10.83 2.47 -11.20
CA SER A 262 -10.69 3.11 -9.89
C SER A 262 -10.16 2.15 -8.83
N THR A 263 -9.53 2.70 -7.78
CA THR A 263 -9.10 1.89 -6.62
C THR A 263 -10.27 1.22 -5.91
N SER A 264 -11.46 1.82 -5.95
CA SER A 264 -12.68 1.22 -5.38
C SER A 264 -13.15 0.01 -6.19
N ALA A 265 -13.08 0.06 -7.53
CA ALA A 265 -13.40 -1.08 -8.38
C ALA A 265 -12.38 -2.22 -8.18
N MET A 266 -11.11 -1.91 -7.99
CA MET A 266 -10.11 -2.92 -7.61
C MET A 266 -10.38 -3.51 -6.21
N ASP A 267 -10.87 -2.73 -5.24
CA ASP A 267 -11.30 -3.27 -3.95
C ASP A 267 -12.53 -4.18 -4.08
N TYR A 268 -13.42 -3.89 -5.02
CA TYR A 268 -14.52 -4.78 -5.37
C TYR A 268 -14.00 -6.12 -5.94
N ALA A 269 -13.07 -6.09 -6.90
CA ALA A 269 -12.42 -7.31 -7.41
C ALA A 269 -11.77 -8.13 -6.28
N ALA A 270 -11.07 -7.48 -5.34
CA ALA A 270 -10.52 -8.15 -4.15
C ALA A 270 -11.61 -8.80 -3.29
N SER A 271 -12.81 -8.21 -3.21
CA SER A 271 -13.94 -8.81 -2.50
C SER A 271 -14.49 -10.05 -3.21
N VAL A 272 -14.47 -10.07 -4.54
CA VAL A 272 -14.82 -11.24 -5.35
C VAL A 272 -13.81 -12.36 -5.10
N PHE A 273 -12.51 -12.07 -5.16
CA PHE A 273 -11.45 -13.06 -4.88
C PHE A 273 -11.55 -13.61 -3.44
N THR A 274 -11.85 -12.75 -2.46
CA THR A 274 -12.11 -13.18 -1.08
C THR A 274 -13.22 -14.21 -0.98
N LYS A 275 -14.33 -14.02 -1.71
CA LYS A 275 -15.44 -14.98 -1.75
C LYS A 275 -15.06 -16.29 -2.42
N MET A 276 -14.30 -16.22 -3.52
CA MET A 276 -13.88 -17.39 -4.27
C MET A 276 -12.85 -18.23 -3.53
N LEU A 277 -11.94 -17.58 -2.80
CA LEU A 277 -10.89 -18.24 -1.99
C LEU A 277 -11.38 -18.71 -0.61
N GLY A 278 -12.50 -18.17 -0.12
CA GLY A 278 -12.96 -18.44 1.25
C GLY A 278 -12.11 -17.79 2.35
N GLN A 279 -11.10 -16.99 1.99
CA GLN A 279 -10.21 -16.28 2.90
C GLN A 279 -9.94 -14.84 2.41
N PRO A 280 -9.61 -13.89 3.31
CA PRO A 280 -9.42 -12.49 2.94
C PRO A 280 -8.31 -12.30 1.91
N PHE A 281 -8.63 -11.70 0.77
CA PHE A 281 -7.68 -11.30 -0.26
C PHE A 281 -7.38 -9.79 -0.18
N TYR A 282 -6.11 -9.44 -0.30
CA TYR A 282 -5.63 -8.07 -0.40
C TYR A 282 -4.62 -7.97 -1.54
N TRP A 283 -4.71 -6.96 -2.40
CA TRP A 283 -3.73 -6.75 -3.48
C TRP A 283 -2.29 -6.70 -2.98
N HIS A 284 -2.07 -6.25 -1.75
CA HIS A 284 -0.74 -6.19 -1.16
C HIS A 284 -0.15 -7.58 -0.87
N SER A 285 -0.97 -8.60 -0.64
CA SER A 285 -0.49 -9.98 -0.47
C SER A 285 0.14 -10.54 -1.75
N MET A 286 -0.25 -10.04 -2.93
CA MET A 286 0.40 -10.43 -4.20
C MET A 286 1.84 -9.91 -4.29
N ARG A 287 2.14 -8.78 -3.65
CA ARG A 287 3.53 -8.31 -3.56
C ARG A 287 4.37 -9.18 -2.64
N HIS A 288 3.80 -9.67 -1.53
CA HIS A 288 4.43 -10.68 -0.69
C HIS A 288 4.66 -11.97 -1.48
N PHE A 289 3.62 -12.50 -2.12
CA PHE A 289 3.71 -13.70 -2.95
C PHE A 289 4.81 -13.59 -4.00
N PHE A 290 4.85 -12.50 -4.76
CA PHE A 290 5.87 -12.29 -5.80
C PHE A 290 7.28 -12.21 -5.21
N THR A 291 7.46 -11.49 -4.10
CA THR A 291 8.76 -11.41 -3.42
C THR A 291 9.21 -12.77 -2.91
N THR A 292 8.34 -13.51 -2.23
CA THR A 292 8.62 -14.86 -1.73
C THR A 292 9.03 -15.78 -2.86
N LYS A 293 8.31 -15.75 -4.00
CA LYS A 293 8.66 -16.53 -5.20
C LYS A 293 10.06 -16.19 -5.73
N LEU A 294 10.46 -14.91 -5.76
CA LEU A 294 11.80 -14.51 -6.20
C LEU A 294 12.88 -14.99 -5.22
N VAL A 295 12.62 -14.87 -3.90
CA VAL A 295 13.54 -15.37 -2.85
C VAL A 295 13.69 -16.89 -2.93
N GLU A 296 12.61 -17.63 -3.09
CA GLU A 296 12.61 -19.09 -3.26
C GLU A 296 13.36 -19.54 -4.52
N SER A 297 13.36 -18.69 -5.54
CA SER A 297 14.14 -18.91 -6.78
C SER A 297 15.62 -18.54 -6.64
N ASN A 298 16.11 -18.24 -5.44
CA ASN A 298 17.48 -17.82 -5.13
C ASN A 298 17.96 -16.58 -5.91
N ILE A 299 17.04 -15.67 -6.28
CA ILE A 299 17.40 -14.41 -6.90
C ILE A 299 18.04 -13.51 -5.85
N PRO A 300 19.20 -12.87 -6.12
CA PRO A 300 19.87 -12.00 -5.17
C PRO A 300 18.98 -10.85 -4.70
N ASP A 301 19.03 -10.49 -3.41
CA ASP A 301 18.21 -9.43 -2.80
C ASP A 301 18.32 -8.10 -3.53
N SER A 302 19.51 -7.74 -4.03
CA SER A 302 19.72 -6.53 -4.81
C SER A 302 18.94 -6.52 -6.15
N VAL A 303 18.79 -7.67 -6.78
CA VAL A 303 18.01 -7.83 -8.00
C VAL A 303 16.52 -7.76 -7.67
N ILE A 304 16.09 -8.43 -6.60
CA ILE A 304 14.70 -8.35 -6.10
C ILE A 304 14.35 -6.90 -5.77
N GLN A 305 15.23 -6.18 -5.07
CA GLN A 305 15.08 -4.75 -4.77
C GLN A 305 14.85 -3.94 -6.04
N ALA A 306 15.67 -4.16 -7.07
CA ALA A 306 15.58 -3.44 -8.35
C ALA A 306 14.27 -3.76 -9.09
N VAL A 307 13.90 -5.04 -9.21
CA VAL A 307 12.68 -5.49 -9.88
C VAL A 307 11.42 -4.92 -9.20
N ILE A 308 11.38 -4.94 -7.87
CA ILE A 308 10.24 -4.45 -7.10
C ILE A 308 10.28 -2.92 -6.90
N GLY A 309 11.45 -2.29 -7.06
CA GLY A 309 11.63 -0.85 -6.94
C GLY A 309 11.62 -0.36 -5.49
N TRP A 310 12.25 -1.09 -4.57
CA TRP A 310 12.45 -0.66 -3.18
C TRP A 310 13.65 0.27 -3.02
N ASP A 311 13.62 1.10 -1.98
CA ASP A 311 14.74 2.00 -1.65
C ASP A 311 15.83 1.29 -0.85
N SER A 312 15.51 0.18 -0.20
CA SER A 312 16.41 -0.57 0.68
C SER A 312 16.25 -2.07 0.49
N VAL A 313 17.36 -2.80 0.56
CA VAL A 313 17.42 -4.27 0.48
C VAL A 313 16.73 -4.92 1.68
N GLU A 314 16.75 -4.29 2.86
CA GLU A 314 16.09 -4.80 4.06
C GLU A 314 14.59 -5.03 3.86
N MET A 315 13.98 -4.34 2.90
CA MET A 315 12.58 -4.55 2.54
C MET A 315 12.30 -5.96 2.00
N VAL A 316 13.29 -6.63 1.41
CA VAL A 316 13.15 -8.03 0.95
C VAL A 316 12.76 -8.91 2.13
N LYS A 317 13.45 -8.78 3.28
CA LYS A 317 13.15 -9.55 4.50
C LYS A 317 11.77 -9.28 5.08
N VAL A 318 11.26 -8.05 4.94
CA VAL A 318 9.93 -7.67 5.43
C VAL A 318 8.81 -8.31 4.60
N TYR A 319 9.05 -8.47 3.29
CA TYR A 319 8.06 -8.92 2.33
C TYR A 319 8.23 -10.40 1.93
N SER A 320 9.33 -11.04 2.30
CA SER A 320 9.50 -12.47 2.15
C SER A 320 8.81 -13.22 3.28
N ASP A 321 8.06 -14.25 2.93
CA ASP A 321 7.42 -15.18 3.87
C ASP A 321 8.25 -16.47 4.03
N VAL A 322 9.49 -16.50 3.52
CA VAL A 322 10.41 -17.65 3.66
C VAL A 322 10.92 -17.71 5.10
N THR A 323 10.70 -18.85 5.75
CA THR A 323 11.19 -19.07 7.11
C THR A 323 12.68 -19.36 7.11
N PRO A 324 13.40 -19.07 8.23
CA PRO A 324 14.82 -19.42 8.36
C PRO A 324 15.07 -20.93 8.13
N GLU A 325 14.18 -21.78 8.63
CA GLU A 325 14.26 -23.25 8.50
C GLU A 325 14.21 -23.67 7.02
N ALA A 326 13.28 -23.12 6.24
CA ALA A 326 13.18 -23.38 4.81
C ALA A 326 14.42 -22.91 4.04
N GLN A 327 15.09 -21.85 4.51
CA GLN A 327 16.40 -21.45 3.96
C GLN A 327 17.51 -22.41 4.39
N PHE A 328 17.53 -22.87 5.65
CA PHE A 328 18.55 -23.79 6.14
C PHE A 328 18.51 -25.11 5.38
N GLU A 329 17.35 -25.67 5.09
CA GLU A 329 17.20 -26.89 4.29
C GLU A 329 17.85 -26.79 2.88
N LYS A 330 17.92 -25.59 2.30
CA LYS A 330 18.58 -25.34 1.02
C LYS A 330 20.09 -25.42 1.10
N TYR A 331 20.68 -24.95 2.21
CA TYR A 331 22.12 -24.77 2.33
C TYR A 331 22.80 -25.83 3.23
N PHE A 332 22.03 -26.56 4.02
CA PHE A 332 22.53 -27.52 4.99
C PHE A 332 22.00 -28.94 4.69
N GLY A 333 22.72 -29.98 5.18
CA GLY A 333 22.31 -31.38 4.98
C GLY A 333 23.03 -32.08 3.83
N GLY A 334 24.15 -31.53 3.31
CA GLY A 334 25.09 -32.26 2.44
C GLY A 334 25.97 -33.23 3.21
N GLU A 335 26.82 -34.01 2.53
CA GLU A 335 27.73 -34.98 3.15
C GLU A 335 28.65 -34.35 4.22
N ASP A 336 29.08 -33.09 4.00
CA ASP A 336 29.86 -32.31 4.95
C ASP A 336 29.00 -31.34 5.80
N GLY A 337 27.67 -31.56 5.85
CA GLY A 337 26.71 -30.65 6.52
C GLY A 337 26.35 -29.39 5.73
N ILE A 338 27.04 -29.11 4.62
CA ILE A 338 26.80 -27.94 3.76
C ILE A 338 26.52 -28.42 2.34
N LYS A 339 25.41 -27.98 1.75
CA LYS A 339 25.09 -28.23 0.34
C LYS A 339 25.82 -27.23 -0.54
N LYS A 340 26.55 -27.72 -1.56
CA LYS A 340 27.05 -26.85 -2.62
C LYS A 340 25.86 -26.39 -3.47
N VAL A 341 25.38 -25.17 -3.22
CA VAL A 341 24.39 -24.53 -4.08
C VAL A 341 25.14 -23.99 -5.29
N GLU A 342 24.84 -24.50 -6.48
CA GLU A 342 25.31 -23.88 -7.71
C GLU A 342 24.76 -22.48 -7.77
N GLN A 343 25.59 -21.47 -7.51
CA GLN A 343 25.29 -20.10 -7.89
C GLN A 343 25.14 -20.14 -9.42
N GLY A 344 23.93 -19.90 -9.91
CA GLY A 344 23.69 -19.78 -11.34
C GLY A 344 24.71 -18.78 -11.89
N SER A 345 25.59 -19.30 -12.75
CA SER A 345 26.68 -18.51 -13.33
C SER A 345 26.09 -17.28 -14.02
N LEU A 346 26.44 -16.10 -13.55
CA LEU A 346 26.14 -14.80 -14.21
C LEU A 346 26.67 -14.70 -15.65
N THR A 347 27.38 -15.76 -16.12
CA THR A 347 27.93 -15.88 -17.48
C THR A 347 26.93 -16.45 -18.49
N ARG A 348 25.65 -16.66 -18.12
CA ARG A 348 24.58 -17.10 -19.04
C ARG A 348 23.33 -16.20 -18.93
N LEU A 349 23.50 -14.91 -18.82
CA LEU A 349 22.47 -13.94 -19.08
C LEU A 349 22.74 -13.25 -20.41
#